data_d5eb71623e5ebc35e872294e00f198a2
#
_entry.id   d5eb71623e5ebc35e872294e00f198a2
#
_cell.length_a   1.000
_cell.length_b   1.000
_cell.length_c   1.000
_cell.angle_alpha   90.00
_cell.angle_beta   90.00
_cell.angle_gamma   90.00
#
_symmetry.space_group_name_H-M   'P 1'
#
loop_
_entity.id
_entity.type
_entity.pdbx_description
1 polymer ?
#
loop_
_entity_poly.entity_id
_entity_poly.type
_entity_poly.pdbx_seq_one_letter_code
_entity_poly.pdbx_strand_id
1 'polypeptide(L)'
;MELFSKRLQISTLVLLVCALLVSPVWGAVLACAEDGGMMTAAATDEDLEQIALSQCVFTIYDGEIYWMSLTEDELWEYAQYLKSELNINTAAAAGILVNLEFESGFDSEKEGDGGAAYGICQWRGERWTQMVSFCLDNGYSPSSMEGQLAFLVHDLQENYIYPYDLIRMVSDTWDGATDAAYYFCAYYEAPSDPDAESADRLALCDILYYPALVELEESF
;
A
#
# COMPACT_ATOMS: atom_id res chain seq x y z
N MET A 1 17.35 15.03 8.10
CA MET A 1 17.43 16.47 7.79
C MET A 1 17.77 16.76 6.33
N GLU A 2 18.62 15.98 5.65
CA GLU A 2 18.92 16.20 4.21
C GLU A 2 17.78 15.73 3.27
N LEU A 3 17.05 14.69 3.60
CA LEU A 3 15.91 14.19 2.82
C LEU A 3 14.73 15.19 2.83
N PHE A 4 14.47 15.83 3.96
CA PHE A 4 13.46 16.88 4.11
C PHE A 4 13.71 18.08 3.18
N SER A 5 14.97 18.48 3.04
CA SER A 5 15.36 19.58 2.15
C SER A 5 15.18 19.24 0.66
N LYS A 6 15.37 17.97 0.28
CA LYS A 6 15.20 17.52 -1.12
C LYS A 6 13.74 17.43 -1.52
N ARG A 7 12.84 16.93 -0.64
CA ARG A 7 11.39 16.87 -0.92
C ARG A 7 10.78 18.26 -1.07
N LEU A 8 11.11 19.20 -0.20
CA LEU A 8 10.64 20.59 -0.32
C LEU A 8 11.10 21.26 -1.62
N GLN A 9 12.33 20.95 -2.08
CA GLN A 9 12.83 21.44 -3.36
C GLN A 9 12.16 20.78 -4.57
N ILE A 10 11.80 19.50 -4.48
CA ILE A 10 11.14 18.74 -5.55
C ILE A 10 9.68 19.17 -5.67
N SER A 11 8.96 19.31 -4.56
CA SER A 11 7.58 19.83 -4.54
C SER A 11 7.49 21.24 -5.16
N THR A 12 8.47 22.10 -4.87
CA THR A 12 8.55 23.46 -5.45
C THR A 12 8.97 23.43 -6.94
N LEU A 13 9.78 22.46 -7.35
CA LEU A 13 10.21 22.29 -8.75
C LEU A 13 9.07 21.71 -9.59
N VAL A 14 8.32 20.74 -9.08
CA VAL A 14 7.14 20.15 -9.74
C VAL A 14 6.06 21.21 -9.94
N LEU A 15 5.77 22.04 -8.94
CA LEU A 15 4.84 23.16 -9.06
C LEU A 15 5.32 24.23 -10.06
N LEU A 16 6.62 24.39 -10.27
CA LEU A 16 7.18 25.34 -11.24
C LEU A 16 7.17 24.78 -12.67
N VAL A 17 7.33 23.46 -12.83
CA VAL A 17 7.28 22.77 -14.13
C VAL A 17 5.84 22.62 -14.62
N CYS A 18 4.89 22.33 -13.76
CA CYS A 18 3.46 22.30 -14.11
C CYS A 18 2.91 23.62 -14.62
N ALA A 19 3.58 24.74 -14.33
CA ALA A 19 3.17 26.08 -14.81
C ALA A 19 3.64 26.41 -16.23
N LEU A 20 4.47 25.60 -16.87
CA LEU A 20 5.16 25.95 -18.12
C LEU A 20 4.87 25.05 -19.34
N LEU A 21 4.22 23.90 -19.21
CA LEU A 21 4.03 22.99 -20.34
C LEU A 21 2.59 22.46 -20.44
N VAL A 22 1.84 23.02 -21.38
CA VAL A 22 0.54 22.47 -21.84
C VAL A 22 0.75 21.83 -23.20
N SER A 23 0.77 20.51 -23.27
CA SER A 23 0.52 19.79 -24.53
C SER A 23 0.21 18.30 -24.30
N PRO A 24 -0.64 17.67 -25.11
CA PRO A 24 -1.32 16.42 -24.76
C PRO A 24 -0.61 15.19 -25.33
N VAL A 25 -0.18 14.28 -24.44
CA VAL A 25 0.19 12.91 -24.85
C VAL A 25 -0.51 11.89 -23.94
N TRP A 26 -1.61 11.35 -24.43
CA TRP A 26 -2.38 10.30 -23.80
C TRP A 26 -1.89 8.95 -24.32
N GLY A 27 -1.16 8.17 -23.56
CA GLY A 27 -0.84 6.82 -24.03
C GLY A 27 0.07 5.91 -23.20
N ALA A 28 0.87 6.42 -22.30
CA ALA A 28 1.91 5.60 -21.63
C ALA A 28 1.58 5.16 -20.19
N VAL A 29 0.63 5.79 -19.53
CA VAL A 29 0.34 5.57 -18.10
C VAL A 29 -0.60 4.41 -17.81
N LEU A 30 -1.39 3.98 -18.80
CA LEU A 30 -2.29 2.81 -18.64
C LEU A 30 -1.56 1.46 -18.58
N ALA A 31 -0.26 1.41 -18.83
CA ALA A 31 0.54 0.18 -18.75
C ALA A 31 1.17 -0.07 -17.36
N CYS A 32 1.14 0.91 -16.47
CA CYS A 32 1.76 0.83 -15.13
C CYS A 32 0.80 0.39 -14.01
N ALA A 33 -0.48 0.26 -14.29
CA ALA A 33 -1.51 -0.06 -13.29
C ALA A 33 -1.70 -1.57 -13.02
N GLU A 34 -1.02 -2.43 -13.77
CA GLU A 34 -1.25 -3.89 -13.67
C GLU A 34 -0.25 -4.64 -12.78
N ASP A 35 0.90 -4.05 -12.44
CA ASP A 35 1.90 -4.71 -11.58
C ASP A 35 2.44 -3.71 -10.55
N GLY A 36 2.17 -3.96 -9.27
CA GLY A 36 2.51 -3.12 -8.12
C GLY A 36 3.86 -2.37 -8.21
N GLY A 37 3.75 -1.11 -8.16
CA GLY A 37 4.59 -0.03 -7.68
C GLY A 37 6.09 0.08 -7.93
N MET A 38 6.71 -0.61 -8.87
CA MET A 38 8.15 -0.42 -9.12
C MET A 38 8.43 -0.12 -10.60
N MET A 39 8.78 1.12 -10.91
CA MET A 39 9.38 1.47 -12.21
C MET A 39 10.90 1.48 -12.14
N THR A 40 11.51 0.55 -12.87
CA THR A 40 12.97 0.43 -13.05
C THR A 40 13.44 1.12 -14.35
N ALA A 41 13.07 2.38 -14.55
CA ALA A 41 13.62 3.19 -15.62
C ALA A 41 13.87 4.60 -15.10
N ALA A 42 14.93 5.24 -15.58
CA ALA A 42 15.15 6.66 -15.30
C ALA A 42 13.89 7.43 -15.73
N ALA A 43 13.10 7.90 -14.73
CA ALA A 43 11.87 8.60 -14.98
C ALA A 43 12.13 9.85 -15.80
N THR A 44 11.30 10.07 -16.79
CA THR A 44 11.30 11.29 -17.59
C THR A 44 10.52 12.39 -16.87
N ASP A 45 10.72 13.64 -17.27
CA ASP A 45 9.93 14.77 -16.76
C ASP A 45 8.42 14.55 -17.01
N GLU A 46 8.04 13.81 -18.07
CA GLU A 46 6.66 13.42 -18.38
C GLU A 46 6.09 12.43 -17.36
N ASP A 47 6.89 11.46 -16.91
CA ASP A 47 6.48 10.48 -15.88
C ASP A 47 6.23 11.18 -14.55
N LEU A 48 7.09 12.13 -14.16
CA LEU A 48 6.92 12.94 -12.95
C LEU A 48 5.66 13.82 -12.98
N GLU A 49 5.34 14.40 -14.15
CA GLU A 49 4.14 15.21 -14.32
C GLU A 49 2.87 14.36 -14.19
N GLN A 50 2.87 13.13 -14.72
CA GLN A 50 1.75 12.20 -14.63
C GLN A 50 1.50 11.71 -13.20
N ILE A 51 2.57 11.37 -12.47
CA ILE A 51 2.48 10.97 -11.06
C ILE A 51 1.95 12.13 -10.20
N ALA A 52 2.45 13.35 -10.43
CA ALA A 52 1.96 14.54 -9.73
C ALA A 52 0.48 14.84 -10.02
N LEU A 53 0.01 14.57 -11.23
CA LEU A 53 -1.40 14.74 -11.63
C LEU A 53 -2.31 13.66 -11.03
N SER A 54 -1.79 12.47 -10.74
CA SER A 54 -2.56 11.36 -10.14
C SER A 54 -2.81 11.54 -8.64
N GLN A 55 -2.15 12.50 -7.99
CA GLN A 55 -2.16 12.71 -6.53
C GLN A 55 -1.65 11.50 -5.72
N CYS A 56 -0.98 10.54 -6.37
CA CYS A 56 -0.40 9.41 -5.69
C CYS A 56 0.82 9.82 -4.85
N VAL A 57 1.03 9.13 -3.74
CA VAL A 57 2.23 9.30 -2.92
C VAL A 57 3.42 8.66 -3.63
N PHE A 58 4.53 9.37 -3.73
CA PHE A 58 5.74 8.85 -4.37
C PHE A 58 7.02 9.35 -3.69
N THR A 59 8.10 8.63 -3.92
CA THR A 59 9.46 9.03 -3.51
C THR A 59 10.47 8.73 -4.61
N ILE A 60 11.63 9.39 -4.55
CA ILE A 60 12.78 9.08 -5.42
C ILE A 60 13.88 8.52 -4.54
N TYR A 61 14.28 7.29 -4.82
CA TYR A 61 15.32 6.59 -4.10
C TYR A 61 16.34 6.02 -5.10
N ASP A 62 17.62 6.31 -4.90
CA ASP A 62 18.74 5.90 -5.78
C ASP A 62 18.52 6.20 -7.28
N GLY A 63 17.78 7.29 -7.59
CA GLY A 63 17.49 7.73 -8.97
C GLY A 63 16.30 7.03 -9.62
N GLU A 64 15.62 6.14 -8.92
CA GLU A 64 14.39 5.48 -9.36
C GLU A 64 13.17 6.07 -8.64
N ILE A 65 12.00 6.02 -9.28
CA ILE A 65 10.74 6.51 -8.71
C ILE A 65 9.96 5.31 -8.17
N TYR A 66 9.49 5.47 -6.95
CA TYR A 66 8.60 4.53 -6.27
C TYR A 66 7.31 5.26 -5.93
N TRP A 67 6.17 4.66 -6.19
CA TRP A 67 4.85 5.20 -5.86
C TRP A 67 3.95 4.14 -5.27
N MET A 68 2.89 4.58 -4.62
CA MET A 68 1.79 3.72 -4.17
C MET A 68 0.51 4.06 -4.93
N SER A 69 -0.40 3.13 -5.00
CA SER A 69 -1.71 3.30 -5.67
C SER A 69 -2.67 4.20 -4.89
N LEU A 70 -2.29 4.63 -3.68
CA LEU A 70 -3.09 5.46 -2.79
C LEU A 70 -2.73 6.94 -2.90
N THR A 71 -3.74 7.78 -2.75
CA THR A 71 -3.57 9.20 -2.40
C THR A 71 -3.15 9.36 -0.93
N GLU A 72 -2.67 10.53 -0.53
CA GLU A 72 -2.34 10.82 0.88
C GLU A 72 -3.57 10.66 1.80
N ASP A 73 -4.75 11.11 1.35
CA ASP A 73 -5.98 11.01 2.11
C ASP A 73 -6.39 9.54 2.34
N GLU A 74 -6.32 8.70 1.30
CA GLU A 74 -6.62 7.26 1.39
C GLU A 74 -5.59 6.52 2.24
N LEU A 75 -4.30 6.81 2.08
CA LEU A 75 -3.24 6.24 2.90
C LEU A 75 -3.49 6.52 4.38
N TRP A 76 -3.82 7.79 4.70
CA TRP A 76 -4.14 8.19 6.07
C TRP A 76 -5.39 7.51 6.60
N GLU A 77 -6.47 7.52 5.84
CA GLU A 77 -7.75 6.91 6.23
C GLU A 77 -7.58 5.42 6.55
N TYR A 78 -6.95 4.66 5.66
CA TYR A 78 -6.78 3.22 5.85
C TYR A 78 -5.80 2.90 6.99
N ALA A 79 -4.73 3.68 7.14
CA ALA A 79 -3.81 3.52 8.26
C ALA A 79 -4.51 3.79 9.60
N GLN A 80 -5.28 4.89 9.72
CA GLN A 80 -6.00 5.20 10.96
C GLN A 80 -7.07 4.14 11.27
N TYR A 81 -7.76 3.63 10.26
CA TYR A 81 -8.71 2.54 10.42
C TYR A 81 -8.01 1.29 10.99
N LEU A 82 -6.95 0.82 10.36
CA LEU A 82 -6.20 -0.36 10.83
C LEU A 82 -5.62 -0.15 12.24
N LYS A 83 -5.07 1.04 12.51
CA LYS A 83 -4.52 1.38 13.83
C LYS A 83 -5.58 1.32 14.93
N SER A 84 -6.77 1.86 14.66
CA SER A 84 -7.87 1.88 15.63
C SER A 84 -8.44 0.48 15.89
N GLU A 85 -8.74 -0.27 14.82
CA GLU A 85 -9.44 -1.55 14.93
C GLU A 85 -8.54 -2.70 15.41
N LEU A 86 -7.25 -2.69 15.00
CA LEU A 86 -6.27 -3.71 15.41
C LEU A 86 -5.47 -3.31 16.65
N ASN A 87 -5.60 -2.07 17.14
CA ASN A 87 -4.77 -1.52 18.21
C ASN A 87 -3.25 -1.69 17.94
N ILE A 88 -2.83 -1.23 16.78
CA ILE A 88 -1.45 -1.30 16.27
C ILE A 88 -0.84 0.09 16.10
N ASN A 89 0.48 0.16 15.97
CA ASN A 89 1.23 1.39 15.71
C ASN A 89 1.36 1.69 14.22
N THR A 90 1.99 2.80 13.86
CA THR A 90 2.18 3.26 12.49
C THR A 90 3.06 2.32 11.67
N ALA A 91 4.12 1.78 12.27
CA ALA A 91 4.98 0.80 11.63
C ALA A 91 4.21 -0.47 11.23
N ALA A 92 3.36 -0.98 12.13
CA ALA A 92 2.51 -2.13 11.85
C ALA A 92 1.49 -1.87 10.74
N ALA A 93 0.86 -0.68 10.74
CA ALA A 93 -0.06 -0.28 9.67
C ALA A 93 0.64 -0.18 8.31
N ALA A 94 1.84 0.43 8.25
CA ALA A 94 2.64 0.48 7.02
C ALA A 94 2.94 -0.92 6.47
N GLY A 95 3.33 -1.85 7.34
CA GLY A 95 3.61 -3.24 6.97
C GLY A 95 2.40 -4.00 6.41
N ILE A 96 1.19 -3.74 6.93
CA ILE A 96 -0.03 -4.31 6.34
C ILE A 96 -0.32 -3.67 4.98
N LEU A 97 -0.33 -2.33 4.90
CA LEU A 97 -0.73 -1.59 3.70
C LEU A 97 0.17 -1.90 2.51
N VAL A 98 1.49 -2.02 2.71
CA VAL A 98 2.39 -2.38 1.59
C VAL A 98 2.07 -3.77 1.02
N ASN A 99 1.60 -4.72 1.82
CA ASN A 99 1.18 -6.01 1.30
C ASN A 99 -0.09 -5.89 0.45
N LEU A 100 -1.06 -5.06 0.84
CA LEU A 100 -2.26 -4.82 0.04
C LEU A 100 -1.94 -4.18 -1.33
N GLU A 101 -0.90 -3.34 -1.39
CA GLU A 101 -0.36 -2.80 -2.65
C GLU A 101 0.06 -3.94 -3.58
N PHE A 102 0.88 -4.86 -3.09
CA PHE A 102 1.39 -5.97 -3.92
C PHE A 102 0.33 -6.99 -4.29
N GLU A 103 -0.69 -7.20 -3.46
CA GLU A 103 -1.78 -8.13 -3.76
C GLU A 103 -2.74 -7.58 -4.82
N SER A 104 -3.11 -6.31 -4.70
CA SER A 104 -4.19 -5.78 -5.53
C SER A 104 -3.98 -4.36 -6.06
N GLY A 105 -3.01 -3.60 -5.52
CA GLY A 105 -2.96 -2.15 -5.72
C GLY A 105 -4.20 -1.47 -5.13
N PHE A 106 -4.75 -2.00 -4.04
CA PHE A 106 -5.99 -1.55 -3.40
C PHE A 106 -7.26 -1.65 -4.27
N ASP A 107 -7.23 -2.44 -5.34
CA ASP A 107 -8.43 -2.73 -6.12
C ASP A 107 -9.27 -3.82 -5.44
N SER A 108 -10.37 -3.41 -4.83
CA SER A 108 -11.31 -4.31 -4.14
C SER A 108 -12.11 -5.23 -5.09
N GLU A 109 -12.06 -4.97 -6.38
CA GLU A 109 -12.69 -5.80 -7.41
C GLU A 109 -11.68 -6.63 -8.22
N LYS A 110 -10.38 -6.57 -7.84
CA LYS A 110 -9.32 -7.29 -8.56
C LYS A 110 -9.57 -8.80 -8.56
N GLU A 111 -9.54 -9.37 -9.75
CA GLU A 111 -9.55 -10.81 -9.97
C GLU A 111 -8.13 -11.25 -10.37
N GLY A 112 -7.54 -12.15 -9.59
CA GLY A 112 -6.24 -12.76 -9.85
C GLY A 112 -6.36 -14.24 -10.19
N ASP A 113 -5.25 -14.84 -10.66
CA ASP A 113 -5.14 -16.28 -10.96
C ASP A 113 -6.29 -16.83 -11.81
N GLY A 114 -6.68 -16.09 -12.84
CA GLY A 114 -7.76 -16.51 -13.73
C GLY A 114 -9.14 -16.58 -13.07
N GLY A 115 -9.38 -15.74 -12.05
CA GLY A 115 -10.62 -15.66 -11.30
C GLY A 115 -10.67 -16.60 -10.09
N ALA A 116 -9.51 -17.01 -9.57
CA ALA A 116 -9.43 -17.83 -8.37
C ALA A 116 -9.04 -17.05 -7.11
N ALA A 117 -8.56 -15.81 -7.27
CA ALA A 117 -8.18 -14.90 -6.19
C ALA A 117 -8.92 -13.57 -6.35
N TYR A 118 -9.33 -12.92 -5.26
CA TYR A 118 -10.21 -11.76 -5.29
C TYR A 118 -9.88 -10.73 -4.21
N GLY A 119 -10.05 -9.45 -4.58
CA GLY A 119 -10.05 -8.30 -3.70
C GLY A 119 -8.68 -7.93 -3.14
N ILE A 120 -8.67 -7.11 -2.09
CA ILE A 120 -7.47 -6.43 -1.60
C ILE A 120 -6.36 -7.36 -1.07
N CYS A 121 -6.67 -8.55 -0.59
CA CYS A 121 -5.71 -9.56 -0.16
C CYS A 121 -5.72 -10.80 -1.06
N GLN A 122 -6.28 -10.71 -2.26
CA GLN A 122 -6.37 -11.83 -3.20
C GLN A 122 -6.84 -13.15 -2.55
N TRP A 123 -7.90 -13.05 -1.72
CA TRP A 123 -8.46 -14.21 -1.03
C TRP A 123 -8.96 -15.27 -2.01
N ARG A 124 -8.74 -16.55 -1.64
CA ARG A 124 -9.07 -17.71 -2.46
C ARG A 124 -10.04 -18.65 -1.78
N GLY A 125 -10.85 -19.33 -2.57
CA GLY A 125 -11.67 -20.46 -2.14
C GLY A 125 -12.55 -20.13 -0.92
N GLU A 126 -12.30 -20.81 0.19
CA GLU A 126 -13.11 -20.67 1.42
C GLU A 126 -12.93 -19.28 2.05
N ARG A 127 -11.74 -18.71 2.07
CA ARG A 127 -11.51 -17.35 2.63
C ARG A 127 -12.30 -16.29 1.86
N TRP A 128 -12.33 -16.38 0.53
CA TRP A 128 -13.17 -15.51 -0.28
C TRP A 128 -14.67 -15.65 0.09
N THR A 129 -15.15 -16.89 0.24
CA THR A 129 -16.55 -17.13 0.63
C THR A 129 -16.86 -16.57 2.02
N GLN A 130 -15.92 -16.69 2.96
CA GLN A 130 -16.04 -16.12 4.31
C GLN A 130 -16.07 -14.58 4.26
N MET A 131 -15.21 -13.95 3.44
CA MET A 131 -15.21 -12.50 3.25
C MET A 131 -16.57 -12.01 2.72
N VAL A 132 -17.09 -12.65 1.67
CA VAL A 132 -18.42 -12.30 1.12
C VAL A 132 -19.52 -12.43 2.16
N SER A 133 -19.54 -13.55 2.91
CA SER A 133 -20.53 -13.79 3.98
C SER A 133 -20.44 -12.73 5.06
N PHE A 134 -19.23 -12.47 5.56
CA PHE A 134 -18.98 -11.46 6.57
C PHE A 134 -19.48 -10.07 6.12
N CYS A 135 -19.14 -9.65 4.90
CA CYS A 135 -19.60 -8.37 4.38
C CYS A 135 -21.12 -8.28 4.36
N LEU A 136 -21.80 -9.29 3.81
CA LEU A 136 -23.26 -9.31 3.71
C LEU A 136 -23.93 -9.32 5.09
N ASP A 137 -23.42 -10.10 6.05
CA ASP A 137 -23.96 -10.20 7.40
C ASP A 137 -23.80 -8.90 8.20
N ASN A 138 -22.78 -8.09 7.88
CA ASN A 138 -22.51 -6.81 8.52
C ASN A 138 -22.98 -5.58 7.72
N GLY A 139 -23.66 -5.80 6.58
CA GLY A 139 -24.28 -4.73 5.79
C GLY A 139 -23.30 -4.01 4.84
N TYR A 140 -22.13 -4.58 4.60
CA TYR A 140 -21.16 -4.07 3.63
C TYR A 140 -21.37 -4.66 2.23
N SER A 141 -20.91 -3.94 1.20
CA SER A 141 -20.71 -4.54 -0.11
C SER A 141 -19.44 -5.39 -0.11
N PRO A 142 -19.48 -6.65 -0.60
CA PRO A 142 -18.26 -7.47 -0.73
C PRO A 142 -17.21 -6.88 -1.70
N SER A 143 -17.61 -5.98 -2.60
CA SER A 143 -16.73 -5.27 -3.51
C SER A 143 -16.32 -3.87 -3.03
N SER A 144 -16.62 -3.50 -1.79
CA SER A 144 -16.17 -2.22 -1.23
C SER A 144 -14.88 -2.37 -0.43
N MET A 145 -14.02 -1.36 -0.52
CA MET A 145 -12.81 -1.26 0.29
C MET A 145 -13.14 -1.34 1.79
N GLU A 146 -14.15 -0.60 2.24
CA GLU A 146 -14.60 -0.60 3.63
C GLU A 146 -14.96 -2.01 4.13
N GLY A 147 -15.75 -2.76 3.34
CA GLY A 147 -16.17 -4.12 3.72
C GLY A 147 -14.99 -5.10 3.76
N GLN A 148 -14.07 -4.97 2.82
CA GLN A 148 -12.91 -5.84 2.74
C GLN A 148 -11.86 -5.53 3.82
N LEU A 149 -11.63 -4.26 4.15
CA LEU A 149 -10.81 -3.88 5.31
C LEU A 149 -11.44 -4.35 6.63
N ALA A 150 -12.75 -4.25 6.77
CA ALA A 150 -13.44 -4.76 7.95
C ALA A 150 -13.31 -6.29 8.09
N PHE A 151 -13.39 -7.01 6.96
CA PHE A 151 -13.12 -8.45 6.98
C PHE A 151 -11.66 -8.77 7.30
N LEU A 152 -10.69 -8.04 6.74
CA LEU A 152 -9.26 -8.21 7.05
C LEU A 152 -9.00 -8.10 8.56
N VAL A 153 -9.57 -7.08 9.20
CA VAL A 153 -9.48 -6.87 10.65
C VAL A 153 -10.06 -8.08 11.40
N HIS A 154 -11.27 -8.48 11.05
CA HIS A 154 -11.94 -9.65 11.64
C HIS A 154 -11.12 -10.94 11.44
N ASP A 155 -10.62 -11.17 10.23
CA ASP A 155 -9.88 -12.38 9.88
C ASP A 155 -8.55 -12.48 10.66
N LEU A 156 -7.83 -11.36 10.81
CA LEU A 156 -6.63 -11.28 11.63
C LEU A 156 -6.93 -11.59 13.11
N GLN A 157 -7.99 -11.00 13.67
CA GLN A 157 -8.32 -11.13 15.10
C GLN A 157 -8.88 -12.50 15.47
N GLU A 158 -9.62 -13.15 14.56
CA GLU A 158 -10.35 -14.39 14.88
C GLU A 158 -9.70 -15.64 14.29
N ASN A 159 -9.15 -15.56 13.10
CA ASN A 159 -8.65 -16.72 12.37
C ASN A 159 -7.12 -16.76 12.24
N TYR A 160 -6.48 -15.59 12.22
CA TYR A 160 -5.03 -15.45 12.03
C TYR A 160 -4.35 -14.77 13.23
N ILE A 161 -4.65 -15.29 14.43
CA ILE A 161 -4.16 -14.73 15.71
C ILE A 161 -2.63 -14.70 15.78
N TYR A 162 -1.94 -15.69 15.20
CA TYR A 162 -0.48 -15.76 15.26
C TYR A 162 0.19 -14.60 14.50
N PRO A 163 -0.05 -14.36 13.20
CA PRO A 163 0.47 -13.16 12.54
C PRO A 163 -0.04 -11.87 13.16
N TYR A 164 -1.30 -11.80 13.61
CA TYR A 164 -1.82 -10.64 14.31
C TYR A 164 -1.00 -10.27 15.55
N ASP A 165 -0.71 -11.26 16.40
CA ASP A 165 0.10 -11.02 17.60
C ASP A 165 1.53 -10.57 17.27
N LEU A 166 2.17 -11.11 16.23
CA LEU A 166 3.47 -10.68 15.78
C LEU A 166 3.45 -9.22 15.30
N ILE A 167 2.51 -8.88 14.42
CA ILE A 167 2.35 -7.53 13.85
C ILE A 167 2.04 -6.50 14.95
N ARG A 168 1.19 -6.83 15.90
CA ARG A 168 0.81 -5.95 16.99
C ARG A 168 1.97 -5.64 17.95
N MET A 169 2.99 -6.50 18.01
CA MET A 169 4.11 -6.37 18.93
C MET A 169 5.34 -5.67 18.34
N VAL A 170 5.33 -5.31 17.07
CA VAL A 170 6.46 -4.59 16.46
C VAL A 170 6.66 -3.22 17.10
N SER A 171 7.89 -2.77 17.15
CA SER A 171 8.22 -1.39 17.58
C SER A 171 7.79 -0.40 16.51
N ASP A 172 7.44 0.82 16.92
CA ASP A 172 7.14 1.90 15.97
C ASP A 172 8.44 2.51 15.43
N THR A 173 9.08 1.78 14.55
CA THR A 173 10.39 2.07 13.96
C THR A 173 10.45 1.51 12.53
N TRP A 174 11.47 1.93 11.78
CA TRP A 174 11.79 1.39 10.46
C TRP A 174 11.90 -0.14 10.45
N ASP A 175 12.68 -0.70 11.37
CA ASP A 175 12.81 -2.16 11.50
C ASP A 175 11.46 -2.82 11.82
N GLY A 176 10.66 -2.18 12.68
CA GLY A 176 9.33 -2.70 13.02
C GLY A 176 8.35 -2.67 11.85
N ALA A 177 8.45 -1.68 10.96
CA ALA A 177 7.62 -1.62 9.75
C ALA A 177 7.95 -2.75 8.77
N THR A 178 9.23 -3.01 8.54
CA THR A 178 9.70 -4.13 7.71
C THR A 178 9.39 -5.48 8.34
N ASP A 179 9.53 -5.63 9.67
CA ASP A 179 9.12 -6.83 10.39
C ASP A 179 7.60 -7.09 10.22
N ALA A 180 6.76 -6.07 10.36
CA ALA A 180 5.31 -6.20 10.16
C ALA A 180 4.97 -6.59 8.71
N ALA A 181 5.64 -6.00 7.72
CA ALA A 181 5.47 -6.35 6.31
C ALA A 181 5.83 -7.83 6.06
N TYR A 182 6.94 -8.29 6.63
CA TYR A 182 7.34 -9.69 6.54
C TYR A 182 6.33 -10.63 7.22
N TYR A 183 5.89 -10.31 8.44
CA TYR A 183 4.96 -11.16 9.17
C TYR A 183 3.61 -11.29 8.47
N PHE A 184 3.12 -10.20 7.88
CA PHE A 184 1.89 -10.25 7.10
C PHE A 184 2.08 -11.12 5.85
N CYS A 185 3.10 -10.88 5.05
CA CYS A 185 3.42 -11.69 3.88
C CYS A 185 3.58 -13.17 4.24
N ALA A 186 4.48 -13.48 5.19
CA ALA A 186 4.86 -14.85 5.47
C ALA A 186 3.78 -15.69 6.16
N TYR A 187 2.92 -15.07 6.99
CA TYR A 187 2.02 -15.82 7.87
C TYR A 187 0.55 -15.53 7.66
N TYR A 188 0.19 -14.41 7.01
CA TYR A 188 -1.20 -14.13 6.64
C TYR A 188 -1.47 -14.46 5.17
N GLU A 189 -0.65 -13.98 4.24
CA GLU A 189 -0.73 -14.36 2.83
C GLU A 189 -0.17 -15.76 2.58
N ALA A 190 0.89 -16.13 3.29
CA ALA A 190 1.51 -17.46 3.30
C ALA A 190 1.87 -18.00 1.91
N PRO A 191 2.66 -17.26 1.11
CA PRO A 191 3.11 -17.71 -0.19
C PRO A 191 4.06 -18.91 -0.06
N SER A 192 4.34 -19.59 -1.19
CA SER A 192 5.23 -20.76 -1.20
C SER A 192 6.69 -20.46 -0.89
N ASP A 193 7.15 -19.22 -1.17
CA ASP A 193 8.48 -18.71 -0.85
C ASP A 193 8.36 -17.32 -0.21
N PRO A 194 8.13 -17.24 1.11
CA PRO A 194 7.93 -15.97 1.80
C PRO A 194 9.13 -15.01 1.70
N ASP A 195 10.35 -15.53 1.67
CA ASP A 195 11.55 -14.70 1.63
C ASP A 195 11.70 -14.01 0.27
N ALA A 196 11.40 -14.70 -0.81
CA ALA A 196 11.41 -14.11 -2.14
C ALA A 196 10.26 -13.12 -2.34
N GLU A 197 9.04 -13.49 -1.93
CA GLU A 197 7.84 -12.67 -2.11
C GLU A 197 7.84 -11.41 -1.23
N SER A 198 8.50 -11.44 -0.07
CA SER A 198 8.54 -10.28 0.83
C SER A 198 9.59 -9.24 0.44
N ALA A 199 10.63 -9.59 -0.31
CA ALA A 199 11.79 -8.72 -0.52
C ALA A 199 11.43 -7.32 -1.04
N ASP A 200 10.61 -7.23 -2.09
CA ASP A 200 10.18 -5.96 -2.68
C ASP A 200 9.20 -5.21 -1.76
N ARG A 201 8.35 -5.94 -1.02
CA ARG A 201 7.42 -5.37 -0.02
C ARG A 201 8.18 -4.71 1.12
N LEU A 202 9.23 -5.37 1.63
CA LEU A 202 10.09 -4.80 2.68
C LEU A 202 10.79 -3.53 2.19
N ALA A 203 11.35 -3.56 0.97
CA ALA A 203 12.00 -2.41 0.39
C ALA A 203 11.03 -1.23 0.20
N LEU A 204 9.84 -1.46 -0.35
CA LEU A 204 8.83 -0.41 -0.54
C LEU A 204 8.27 0.10 0.79
N CYS A 205 8.13 -0.75 1.80
CA CYS A 205 7.73 -0.36 3.15
C CYS A 205 8.73 0.63 3.76
N ASP A 206 10.03 0.30 3.64
CA ASP A 206 11.13 1.09 4.19
C ASP A 206 11.28 2.47 3.51
N ILE A 207 11.18 2.52 2.19
CA ILE A 207 11.46 3.76 1.43
C ILE A 207 10.25 4.64 1.18
N LEU A 208 9.02 4.11 1.28
CA LEU A 208 7.82 4.86 0.92
C LEU A 208 6.70 4.78 1.98
N TYR A 209 6.19 3.60 2.34
CA TYR A 209 4.98 3.48 3.17
C TYR A 209 5.17 4.02 4.58
N TYR A 210 6.18 3.55 5.29
CA TYR A 210 6.44 4.01 6.66
C TYR A 210 6.84 5.49 6.73
N PRO A 211 7.78 5.99 5.88
CA PRO A 211 8.08 7.42 5.84
C PRO A 211 6.88 8.32 5.57
N ALA A 212 6.04 7.94 4.61
CA ALA A 212 4.85 8.73 4.26
C ALA A 212 3.87 8.81 5.43
N LEU A 213 3.63 7.70 6.12
CA LEU A 213 2.73 7.68 7.29
C LEU A 213 3.29 8.49 8.48
N VAL A 214 4.60 8.42 8.74
CA VAL A 214 5.24 9.25 9.78
C VAL A 214 5.10 10.74 9.45
N GLU A 215 5.28 11.13 8.19
CA GLU A 215 5.12 12.52 7.75
C GLU A 215 3.67 13.02 7.91
N LEU A 216 2.70 12.15 7.59
CA LEU A 216 1.28 12.47 7.77
C LEU A 216 0.93 12.63 9.26
N GLU A 217 1.43 11.79 10.14
CA GLU A 217 1.22 11.93 11.60
C GLU A 217 1.78 13.22 12.19
N GLU A 218 2.91 13.71 11.65
CA GLU A 218 3.49 14.98 12.08
C GLU A 218 2.71 16.20 11.58
N SER A 219 1.84 16.01 10.58
CA SER A 219 1.08 17.09 9.92
C SER A 219 -0.27 17.36 10.57
N PHE A 220 -0.76 16.45 11.41
CA PHE A 220 -2.02 16.51 12.15
C PHE A 220 -1.80 16.64 13.65
#